data_5e674c360d6ad6beb2df3b1238d82275
#
_entry.id   5e674c360d6ad6beb2df3b1238d82275
#
_cell.length_a   1.000
_cell.length_b   1.000
_cell.length_c   1.000
_cell.angle_alpha   90.00
_cell.angle_beta   90.00
_cell.angle_gamma   90.00
#
_symmetry.space_group_name_H-M   'P 1'
#
loop_
_entity.id
_entity.type
_entity.pdbx_description
1 polymer ?
#
loop_
_entity_poly.entity_id
_entity_poly.type
_entity_poly.pdbx_seq_one_letter_code
_entity_poly.pdbx_strand_id
1 'polypeptide(L)'
;MQLQGCSHMRSILKLILSLLLLTGLRPASAEAQAVIVNGEQLPNSAVIALQLAYRTIIPSGRYWYDAVSGLWGREGQPFAGQMQPGLQLGGELKANASDGDTDVYVNGRRLPRAELYSLQQLVGPVRPGRYWLDPYGNAGFEGGPALVNLAQARARSQGGGYAGWNNNTPFGNWGGDSNCTYYNSPNGDSVMVGDGC
;
A
#
# COMPACT_ATOMS: atom_id res chain seq x y z
N MET A 1 -62.88 25.88 43.14
CA MET A 1 -62.64 25.02 41.95
C MET A 1 -61.17 24.77 41.88
N GLN A 2 -60.70 23.55 42.19
CA GLN A 2 -59.39 23.20 42.66
C GLN A 2 -58.48 22.76 41.56
N LEU A 3 -57.20 23.20 41.65
CA LEU A 3 -56.07 22.91 40.85
C LEU A 3 -55.59 21.43 40.98
N GLN A 4 -56.04 20.54 40.11
CA GLN A 4 -55.56 19.13 40.05
C GLN A 4 -54.67 18.80 38.84
N GLY A 5 -54.24 19.81 38.07
CA GLY A 5 -53.46 19.60 36.83
C GLY A 5 -51.97 19.43 37.00
N CYS A 6 -51.36 19.72 38.16
CA CYS A 6 -49.90 19.86 38.26
C CYS A 6 -49.16 18.57 38.66
N SER A 7 -49.90 17.57 39.18
CA SER A 7 -49.26 16.30 39.65
C SER A 7 -48.94 15.31 38.51
N HIS A 8 -49.83 15.23 37.51
CA HIS A 8 -49.63 14.29 36.40
C HIS A 8 -48.48 14.69 35.44
N MET A 9 -48.30 16.00 35.26
CA MET A 9 -47.25 16.51 34.38
C MET A 9 -45.83 16.24 34.91
N ARG A 10 -45.65 16.26 36.24
CA ARG A 10 -44.38 15.93 36.90
C ARG A 10 -44.05 14.42 36.85
N SER A 11 -45.07 13.56 36.87
CA SER A 11 -44.91 12.11 36.76
C SER A 11 -44.54 11.67 35.34
N ILE A 12 -45.15 12.29 34.32
CA ILE A 12 -44.86 12.03 32.92
C ILE A 12 -43.45 12.51 32.56
N LEU A 13 -43.00 13.66 33.07
CA LEU A 13 -41.68 14.19 32.84
C LEU A 13 -40.56 13.30 33.46
N LYS A 14 -40.83 12.70 34.64
CA LYS A 14 -39.92 11.73 35.26
C LYS A 14 -39.83 10.42 34.50
N LEU A 15 -40.93 9.93 33.93
CA LEU A 15 -40.95 8.72 33.09
C LEU A 15 -40.23 8.93 31.77
N ILE A 16 -40.36 10.08 31.13
CA ILE A 16 -39.65 10.41 29.89
C ILE A 16 -38.14 10.55 30.16
N LEU A 17 -37.74 11.17 31.26
CA LEU A 17 -36.33 11.32 31.63
C LEU A 17 -35.66 9.99 32.01
N SER A 18 -36.42 9.04 32.61
CA SER A 18 -35.94 7.68 32.90
C SER A 18 -35.79 6.80 31.64
N LEU A 19 -36.60 7.03 30.61
CA LEU A 19 -36.57 6.28 29.38
C LEU A 19 -35.39 6.71 28.46
N LEU A 20 -34.99 7.98 28.56
CA LEU A 20 -33.81 8.52 27.83
C LEU A 20 -32.48 8.05 28.39
N LEU A 21 -32.44 7.57 29.64
CA LEU A 21 -31.22 7.03 30.28
C LEU A 21 -30.95 5.56 29.95
N LEU A 22 -31.88 4.85 29.32
CA LEU A 22 -31.76 3.43 28.95
C LEU A 22 -31.38 3.21 27.49
N THR A 23 -31.41 4.24 26.64
CA THR A 23 -30.77 4.18 25.36
C THR A 23 -29.28 4.48 25.58
N GLY A 24 -28.54 3.49 26.03
CA GLY A 24 -27.08 3.55 26.01
C GLY A 24 -26.65 3.85 24.57
N LEU A 25 -26.47 5.13 24.24
CA LEU A 25 -25.63 5.50 23.11
C LEU A 25 -24.25 4.92 23.43
N ARG A 26 -24.01 3.69 22.99
CA ARG A 26 -22.64 3.21 22.79
C ARG A 26 -22.05 4.18 21.78
N PRO A 27 -20.98 4.90 22.12
CA PRO A 27 -20.23 5.57 21.10
C PRO A 27 -19.90 4.45 20.10
N ALA A 28 -20.33 4.59 18.85
CA ALA A 28 -19.79 3.81 17.79
C ALA A 28 -18.29 4.08 17.88
N SER A 29 -17.55 3.11 18.41
CA SER A 29 -16.09 3.14 18.32
C SER A 29 -15.86 3.25 16.83
N ALA A 30 -15.47 4.43 16.36
CA ALA A 30 -14.88 4.57 15.05
C ALA A 30 -13.71 3.59 15.12
N GLU A 31 -13.90 2.39 14.58
CA GLU A 31 -12.80 1.48 14.36
C GLU A 31 -11.79 2.30 13.58
N ALA A 32 -10.73 2.69 14.27
CA ALA A 32 -9.64 3.41 13.66
C ALA A 32 -9.21 2.52 12.49
N GLN A 33 -9.43 3.02 11.29
CA GLN A 33 -9.20 2.27 10.05
C GLN A 33 -7.73 1.89 10.03
N ALA A 34 -7.43 0.66 10.47
CA ALA A 34 -6.07 0.19 10.67
C ALA A 34 -5.39 -0.02 9.31
N VAL A 35 -4.22 0.57 9.15
CA VAL A 35 -3.29 0.23 8.08
C VAL A 35 -2.32 -0.81 8.65
N ILE A 36 -2.35 -2.01 8.10
CA ILE A 36 -1.54 -3.14 8.52
C ILE A 36 -0.52 -3.41 7.41
N VAL A 37 0.76 -3.44 7.73
CA VAL A 37 1.84 -3.72 6.77
C VAL A 37 2.61 -4.94 7.24
N ASN A 38 2.77 -5.94 6.37
CA ASN A 38 3.46 -7.20 6.66
C ASN A 38 2.95 -7.87 7.94
N GLY A 39 1.65 -7.72 8.23
CA GLY A 39 0.98 -8.32 9.39
C GLY A 39 1.01 -7.49 10.67
N GLU A 40 1.67 -6.33 10.70
CA GLU A 40 1.72 -5.42 11.86
C GLU A 40 0.99 -4.11 11.58
N GLN A 41 0.24 -3.65 12.56
CA GLN A 41 -0.49 -2.38 12.46
C GLN A 41 0.48 -1.21 12.56
N LEU A 42 0.42 -0.29 11.59
CA LEU A 42 1.16 0.95 11.67
C LEU A 42 0.55 1.90 12.71
N PRO A 43 1.37 2.59 13.50
CA PRO A 43 0.88 3.68 14.33
C PRO A 43 0.32 4.82 13.48
N ASN A 44 -0.71 5.50 13.97
CA ASN A 44 -1.36 6.60 13.24
C ASN A 44 -0.37 7.69 12.80
N SER A 45 0.65 7.96 13.59
CA SER A 45 1.72 8.92 13.25
C SER A 45 2.49 8.51 11.99
N ALA A 46 2.79 7.22 11.82
CA ALA A 46 3.45 6.70 10.61
C ALA A 46 2.54 6.80 9.39
N VAL A 47 1.24 6.47 9.55
CA VAL A 47 0.26 6.60 8.46
C VAL A 47 0.14 8.06 8.02
N ILE A 48 0.03 9.01 8.97
CA ILE A 48 -0.02 10.44 8.67
C ILE A 48 1.27 10.91 7.98
N ALA A 49 2.44 10.49 8.46
CA ALA A 49 3.72 10.82 7.83
C ALA A 49 3.80 10.35 6.38
N LEU A 50 3.38 9.10 6.12
CA LEU A 50 3.32 8.56 4.76
C LEU A 50 2.32 9.33 3.87
N GLN A 51 1.13 9.64 4.39
CA GLN A 51 0.12 10.41 3.64
C GLN A 51 0.62 11.81 3.28
N LEU A 52 1.37 12.45 4.18
CA LEU A 52 1.98 13.76 3.93
C LEU A 52 3.12 13.65 2.92
N ALA A 53 4.01 12.66 3.08
CA ALA A 53 5.16 12.46 2.20
C ALA A 53 4.73 12.15 0.76
N TYR A 54 3.70 11.31 0.59
CA TYR A 54 3.22 10.87 -0.73
C TYR A 54 1.97 11.62 -1.20
N ARG A 55 1.51 12.63 -0.46
CA ARG A 55 0.32 13.44 -0.75
C ARG A 55 -0.90 12.61 -1.17
N THR A 56 -1.12 11.50 -0.49
CA THR A 56 -2.17 10.53 -0.79
C THR A 56 -2.89 10.09 0.47
N ILE A 57 -4.14 9.67 0.34
CA ILE A 57 -4.87 9.02 1.42
C ILE A 57 -4.57 7.53 1.32
N ILE A 58 -4.08 6.94 2.41
CA ILE A 58 -3.87 5.50 2.52
C ILE A 58 -5.16 4.89 3.07
N PRO A 59 -5.92 4.13 2.26
CA PRO A 59 -7.09 3.43 2.74
C PRO A 59 -6.73 2.43 3.84
N SER A 60 -7.62 2.22 4.81
CA SER A 60 -7.48 1.12 5.74
C SER A 60 -7.40 -0.22 5.00
N GLY A 61 -6.61 -1.13 5.54
CA GLY A 61 -6.45 -2.43 4.91
C GLY A 61 -5.13 -3.09 5.27
N ARG A 62 -4.92 -4.24 4.64
CA ARG A 62 -3.73 -5.05 4.79
C ARG A 62 -2.85 -4.90 3.55
N TYR A 63 -1.57 -4.64 3.78
CA TYR A 63 -0.58 -4.37 2.74
C TYR A 63 0.67 -5.20 2.99
N TRP A 64 1.40 -5.45 1.95
CA TRP A 64 2.78 -5.90 2.03
C TRP A 64 3.71 -4.82 1.48
N TYR A 65 4.90 -4.76 2.03
CA TYR A 65 5.96 -3.86 1.63
C TYR A 65 7.30 -4.58 1.69
N ASP A 66 8.05 -4.46 0.60
CA ASP A 66 9.42 -4.96 0.48
C ASP A 66 10.39 -3.81 0.73
N ALA A 67 11.02 -3.81 1.89
CA ALA A 67 11.97 -2.76 2.27
C ALA A 67 13.22 -2.73 1.39
N VAL A 68 13.57 -3.82 0.72
CA VAL A 68 14.76 -3.88 -0.13
C VAL A 68 14.52 -3.13 -1.44
N SER A 69 13.46 -3.45 -2.15
CA SER A 69 13.15 -2.84 -3.44
C SER A 69 12.24 -1.62 -3.35
N GLY A 70 11.54 -1.44 -2.24
CA GLY A 70 10.48 -0.45 -2.09
C GLY A 70 9.14 -0.86 -2.72
N LEU A 71 9.03 -2.05 -3.30
CA LEU A 71 7.78 -2.53 -3.86
C LEU A 71 6.73 -2.75 -2.76
N TRP A 72 5.49 -2.45 -3.07
CA TRP A 72 4.37 -2.65 -2.16
C TRP A 72 3.11 -3.09 -2.91
N GLY A 73 2.17 -3.65 -2.18
CA GLY A 73 0.85 -4.02 -2.69
C GLY A 73 -0.14 -4.34 -1.57
N ARG A 74 -1.37 -4.63 -1.95
CA ARG A 74 -2.35 -5.19 -0.99
C ARG A 74 -1.99 -6.64 -0.69
N GLU A 75 -2.19 -7.07 0.56
CA GLU A 75 -1.99 -8.46 0.95
C GLU A 75 -2.84 -9.39 0.06
N GLY A 76 -2.24 -10.46 -0.44
CA GLY A 76 -2.88 -11.39 -1.37
C GLY A 76 -2.97 -10.88 -2.82
N GLN A 77 -2.39 -9.74 -3.15
CA GLN A 77 -2.43 -9.18 -4.51
C GLN A 77 -1.02 -8.94 -5.06
N PRO A 78 -0.86 -8.88 -6.39
CA PRO A 78 0.37 -8.45 -7.03
C PRO A 78 0.83 -7.07 -6.54
N PHE A 79 2.07 -6.71 -6.89
CA PHE A 79 2.57 -5.38 -6.56
C PHE A 79 1.70 -4.28 -7.19
N ALA A 80 1.50 -3.20 -6.43
CA ALA A 80 0.70 -2.05 -6.84
C ALA A 80 1.58 -0.83 -7.19
N GLY A 81 2.80 -0.78 -6.64
CA GLY A 81 3.71 0.31 -6.89
C GLY A 81 5.03 0.15 -6.16
N GLN A 82 5.83 1.20 -6.20
CA GLN A 82 7.07 1.31 -5.46
C GLN A 82 7.05 2.60 -4.65
N MET A 83 7.67 2.57 -3.50
CA MET A 83 7.86 3.72 -2.63
C MET A 83 9.32 3.73 -2.15
N GLN A 84 9.69 4.68 -1.32
CA GLN A 84 11.06 4.76 -0.80
C GLN A 84 11.46 3.41 -0.16
N PRO A 85 12.61 2.83 -0.53
CA PRO A 85 13.14 1.63 0.10
C PRO A 85 13.67 1.93 1.50
N GLY A 86 13.87 0.88 2.31
CA GLY A 86 14.47 0.98 3.64
C GLY A 86 13.56 1.56 4.72
N LEU A 87 12.30 1.84 4.43
CA LEU A 87 11.36 2.28 5.46
C LEU A 87 11.07 1.14 6.44
N GLN A 88 11.07 1.48 7.72
CA GLN A 88 10.72 0.53 8.78
C GLN A 88 9.18 0.50 8.95
N LEU A 89 8.51 -0.18 8.03
CA LEU A 89 7.05 -0.27 7.99
C LEU A 89 6.58 -1.68 8.31
N GLY A 90 5.89 -1.81 9.43
CA GLY A 90 5.30 -3.08 9.86
C GLY A 90 6.32 -4.17 10.13
N GLY A 91 5.90 -5.40 9.95
CA GLY A 91 6.69 -6.59 10.23
C GLY A 91 7.56 -7.08 9.06
N GLU A 92 8.06 -8.30 9.18
CA GLU A 92 8.86 -8.95 8.15
C GLU A 92 7.99 -9.34 6.94
N LEU A 93 8.52 -9.15 5.71
CA LEU A 93 7.86 -9.55 4.48
C LEU A 93 7.72 -11.07 4.40
N LYS A 94 6.49 -11.56 4.31
CA LYS A 94 6.19 -12.99 4.23
C LYS A 94 6.26 -13.49 2.78
N ALA A 95 6.67 -14.74 2.62
CA ALA A 95 6.74 -15.36 1.31
C ALA A 95 5.38 -15.40 0.58
N ASN A 96 4.29 -15.56 1.31
CA ASN A 96 2.93 -15.59 0.76
C ASN A 96 2.23 -14.23 0.74
N ALA A 97 2.95 -13.13 0.95
CA ALA A 97 2.36 -11.79 1.08
C ALA A 97 1.50 -11.36 -0.11
N SER A 98 1.81 -11.80 -1.32
CA SER A 98 1.06 -11.53 -2.56
C SER A 98 0.26 -12.72 -3.09
N ASP A 99 0.02 -13.74 -2.26
CA ASP A 99 -0.63 -15.00 -2.66
C ASP A 99 0.03 -15.66 -3.88
N GLY A 100 1.37 -15.59 -3.91
CA GLY A 100 2.17 -16.15 -5.01
C GLY A 100 2.05 -17.67 -5.08
N ASP A 101 1.97 -18.18 -6.32
CA ASP A 101 1.77 -19.60 -6.64
C ASP A 101 2.86 -20.15 -7.59
N THR A 102 3.92 -19.37 -7.85
CA THR A 102 5.04 -19.77 -8.72
C THR A 102 6.26 -20.23 -7.91
N ASP A 103 7.23 -20.85 -8.56
CA ASP A 103 8.52 -21.23 -7.92
C ASP A 103 9.57 -20.12 -8.07
N VAL A 104 9.15 -18.86 -8.26
CA VAL A 104 10.01 -17.68 -8.34
C VAL A 104 9.77 -16.81 -7.13
N TYR A 105 10.86 -16.48 -6.43
CA TYR A 105 10.84 -15.62 -5.24
C TYR A 105 11.68 -14.37 -5.52
N VAL A 106 11.18 -13.20 -5.09
CA VAL A 106 11.92 -11.93 -5.17
C VAL A 106 11.95 -11.32 -3.77
N ASN A 107 13.15 -11.08 -3.25
CA ASN A 107 13.39 -10.60 -1.89
C ASN A 107 12.61 -11.40 -0.82
N GLY A 108 12.51 -12.71 -1.02
CA GLY A 108 11.77 -13.61 -0.14
C GLY A 108 10.27 -13.75 -0.42
N ARG A 109 9.65 -12.85 -1.20
CA ARG A 109 8.24 -12.93 -1.58
C ARG A 109 8.06 -13.82 -2.82
N ARG A 110 7.14 -14.77 -2.76
CA ARG A 110 6.77 -15.64 -3.87
C ARG A 110 5.92 -14.87 -4.88
N LEU A 111 6.27 -14.92 -6.16
CA LEU A 111 5.55 -14.18 -7.19
C LEU A 111 4.23 -14.86 -7.58
N PRO A 112 3.14 -14.10 -7.75
CA PRO A 112 1.95 -14.55 -8.46
C PRO A 112 2.24 -14.79 -9.95
N ARG A 113 1.49 -15.68 -10.59
CA ARG A 113 1.63 -15.95 -12.04
C ARG A 113 1.50 -14.70 -12.91
N ALA A 114 0.63 -13.77 -12.54
CA ALA A 114 0.44 -12.53 -13.26
C ALA A 114 1.72 -11.67 -13.27
N GLU A 115 2.42 -11.58 -12.13
CA GLU A 115 3.70 -10.88 -12.05
C GLU A 115 4.79 -11.61 -12.83
N LEU A 116 4.87 -12.93 -12.68
CA LEU A 116 5.85 -13.74 -13.42
C LEU A 116 5.64 -13.62 -14.92
N TYR A 117 4.39 -13.67 -15.39
CA TYR A 117 4.08 -13.48 -16.80
C TYR A 117 4.55 -12.11 -17.30
N SER A 118 4.22 -11.04 -16.57
CA SER A 118 4.65 -9.67 -16.92
C SER A 118 6.16 -9.54 -16.94
N LEU A 119 6.86 -10.17 -15.99
CA LEU A 119 8.32 -10.20 -15.93
C LEU A 119 8.90 -10.93 -17.15
N GLN A 120 8.32 -12.08 -17.53
CA GLN A 120 8.75 -12.86 -18.70
C GLN A 120 8.55 -12.10 -20.02
N GLN A 121 7.51 -11.30 -20.14
CA GLN A 121 7.32 -10.42 -21.31
C GLN A 121 8.41 -9.35 -21.39
N LEU A 122 8.95 -8.95 -20.26
CA LEU A 122 9.96 -7.89 -20.19
C LEU A 122 11.39 -8.40 -20.42
N VAL A 123 11.73 -9.53 -19.80
CA VAL A 123 13.13 -10.02 -19.77
C VAL A 123 13.32 -11.41 -20.40
N GLY A 124 12.26 -12.00 -20.96
CA GLY A 124 12.27 -13.36 -21.47
C GLY A 124 12.13 -14.42 -20.38
N PRO A 125 12.49 -15.67 -20.63
CA PRO A 125 12.26 -16.77 -19.70
C PRO A 125 12.93 -16.54 -18.34
N VAL A 126 12.15 -16.68 -17.27
CA VAL A 126 12.61 -16.61 -15.88
C VAL A 126 12.62 -18.02 -15.30
N ARG A 127 13.76 -18.45 -14.82
CA ARG A 127 13.94 -19.77 -14.20
C ARG A 127 13.35 -19.77 -12.78
N PRO A 128 12.82 -20.89 -12.30
CA PRO A 128 12.49 -21.06 -10.89
C PRO A 128 13.70 -20.78 -10.00
N GLY A 129 13.49 -20.12 -8.87
CA GLY A 129 14.57 -19.78 -7.95
C GLY A 129 14.28 -18.55 -7.09
N ARG A 130 15.30 -18.18 -6.33
CA ARG A 130 15.28 -17.02 -5.44
C ARG A 130 16.12 -15.91 -6.04
N TYR A 131 15.55 -14.73 -6.12
CA TYR A 131 16.15 -13.55 -6.71
C TYR A 131 16.17 -12.40 -5.71
N TRP A 132 17.15 -11.54 -5.83
CA TRP A 132 17.16 -10.23 -5.24
C TRP A 132 16.76 -9.18 -6.29
N LEU A 133 16.12 -8.13 -5.84
CA LEU A 133 15.76 -6.94 -6.61
C LEU A 133 16.07 -5.72 -5.76
N ASP A 134 16.84 -4.80 -6.31
CA ASP A 134 17.14 -3.52 -5.66
C ASP A 134 16.16 -2.39 -6.08
N PRO A 135 16.23 -1.21 -5.45
CA PRO A 135 15.35 -0.09 -5.79
C PRO A 135 15.56 0.47 -7.20
N TYR A 136 16.71 0.22 -7.79
CA TYR A 136 17.09 0.70 -9.13
C TYR A 136 16.69 -0.24 -10.25
N GLY A 137 16.04 -1.34 -9.91
CA GLY A 137 15.59 -2.35 -10.86
C GLY A 137 16.66 -3.37 -11.22
N ASN A 138 17.84 -3.36 -10.59
CA ASN A 138 18.82 -4.44 -10.78
C ASN A 138 18.32 -5.70 -10.09
N ALA A 139 18.39 -6.83 -10.78
CA ALA A 139 17.96 -8.12 -10.28
C ALA A 139 18.94 -9.22 -10.66
N GLY A 140 19.08 -10.20 -9.78
CA GLY A 140 19.94 -11.36 -9.97
C GLY A 140 19.54 -12.49 -9.03
N PHE A 141 20.18 -13.66 -9.16
CA PHE A 141 20.00 -14.75 -8.20
C PHE A 141 20.48 -14.32 -6.80
N GLU A 142 19.79 -14.78 -5.77
CA GLU A 142 20.18 -14.54 -4.38
C GLU A 142 21.65 -14.95 -4.15
N GLY A 143 22.46 -14.03 -3.62
CA GLY A 143 23.91 -14.22 -3.46
C GLY A 143 24.77 -14.08 -4.72
N GLY A 144 24.18 -13.81 -5.89
CA GLY A 144 24.87 -13.63 -7.16
C GLY A 144 24.92 -12.18 -7.64
N PRO A 145 25.61 -11.93 -8.78
CA PRO A 145 25.64 -10.62 -9.41
C PRO A 145 24.30 -10.25 -10.04
N ALA A 146 24.14 -8.97 -10.41
CA ALA A 146 23.04 -8.51 -11.22
C ALA A 146 23.08 -9.18 -12.62
N LEU A 147 21.96 -9.74 -13.03
CA LEU A 147 21.77 -10.37 -14.34
C LEU A 147 21.03 -9.45 -15.31
N VAL A 148 20.16 -8.60 -14.78
CA VAL A 148 19.31 -7.73 -15.58
C VAL A 148 18.98 -6.46 -14.78
N ASN A 149 18.75 -5.37 -15.52
CA ASN A 149 18.10 -4.18 -14.96
C ASN A 149 16.70 -4.06 -15.59
N LEU A 150 15.67 -4.17 -14.76
CA LEU A 150 14.27 -4.17 -15.18
C LEU A 150 13.83 -2.82 -15.75
N ALA A 151 14.36 -1.72 -15.21
CA ALA A 151 14.06 -0.38 -15.71
C ALA A 151 14.59 -0.22 -17.14
N GLN A 152 15.83 -0.63 -17.40
CA GLN A 152 16.41 -0.63 -18.76
C GLN A 152 15.70 -1.59 -19.72
N ALA A 153 15.31 -2.79 -19.25
CA ALA A 153 14.57 -3.75 -20.07
C ALA A 153 13.24 -3.14 -20.52
N ARG A 154 12.52 -2.49 -19.62
CA ARG A 154 11.27 -1.80 -19.91
C ARG A 154 11.46 -0.64 -20.90
N ALA A 155 12.54 0.11 -20.77
CA ALA A 155 12.89 1.16 -21.71
C ALA A 155 12.99 0.67 -23.14
N ARG A 156 13.69 -0.46 -23.32
CA ARG A 156 13.87 -1.07 -24.63
C ARG A 156 12.55 -1.56 -25.21
N SER A 157 11.65 -2.10 -24.39
CA SER A 157 10.34 -2.61 -24.85
C SER A 157 9.37 -1.50 -25.28
N GLN A 158 9.55 -0.28 -24.78
CA GLN A 158 8.67 0.86 -25.09
C GLN A 158 9.19 1.76 -26.23
N GLY A 159 10.26 1.36 -26.95
CA GLY A 159 10.69 2.07 -28.17
C GLY A 159 11.42 3.39 -27.92
N GLY A 160 12.39 3.43 -27.04
CA GLY A 160 13.44 4.47 -27.01
C GLY A 160 13.05 5.87 -26.56
N GLY A 161 11.93 6.02 -25.88
CA GLY A 161 11.65 7.22 -25.10
C GLY A 161 12.22 7.07 -23.71
N TYR A 162 12.72 8.11 -23.09
CA TYR A 162 13.31 8.16 -21.74
C TYR A 162 12.67 7.16 -20.80
N ALA A 163 13.43 6.19 -20.39
CA ALA A 163 12.95 5.00 -19.75
C ALA A 163 12.79 5.16 -18.25
N GLY A 164 11.72 5.81 -17.88
CA GLY A 164 11.16 5.67 -16.55
C GLY A 164 10.30 4.42 -16.49
N TRP A 165 10.34 3.67 -15.39
CA TRP A 165 9.31 2.67 -15.14
C TRP A 165 8.03 3.38 -14.70
N ASN A 166 6.92 2.97 -15.32
CA ASN A 166 5.61 3.57 -15.11
C ASN A 166 4.61 2.49 -14.72
N ASN A 167 4.03 2.60 -13.55
CA ASN A 167 3.02 1.70 -13.04
C ASN A 167 1.67 2.43 -13.04
N ASN A 168 0.81 2.08 -13.99
CA ASN A 168 -0.59 2.46 -13.97
C ASN A 168 -1.34 1.59 -12.97
N THR A 169 -1.71 2.17 -11.84
CA THR A 169 -2.58 1.53 -10.86
C THR A 169 -3.86 2.34 -10.69
N PRO A 170 -4.93 1.76 -10.13
CA PRO A 170 -6.14 2.52 -9.75
C PRO A 170 -5.86 3.67 -8.77
N PHE A 171 -4.66 3.68 -8.17
CA PHE A 171 -4.23 4.66 -7.17
C PHE A 171 -3.23 5.68 -7.71
N GLY A 172 -2.93 5.67 -9.02
CA GLY A 172 -2.01 6.60 -9.68
C GLY A 172 -0.88 5.92 -10.44
N ASN A 173 -0.13 6.74 -11.16
CA ASN A 173 1.03 6.33 -11.93
C ASN A 173 2.30 6.68 -11.18
N TRP A 174 3.15 5.69 -11.00
CA TRP A 174 4.50 5.87 -10.50
C TRP A 174 5.48 5.66 -11.63
N GLY A 175 6.49 6.48 -11.70
CA GLY A 175 7.57 6.30 -12.64
C GLY A 175 8.81 7.07 -12.20
N GLY A 176 9.93 6.77 -12.81
CA GLY A 176 11.17 7.48 -12.54
C GLY A 176 12.34 6.87 -13.29
N ASP A 177 13.44 7.57 -13.29
CA ASP A 177 14.75 7.10 -13.72
C ASP A 177 15.72 7.12 -12.52
N SER A 178 17.02 6.94 -12.77
CA SER A 178 18.04 6.95 -11.71
C SER A 178 18.14 8.28 -10.95
N ASN A 179 17.56 9.37 -11.46
CA ASN A 179 17.73 10.71 -10.93
C ASN A 179 16.42 11.37 -10.52
N CYS A 180 15.28 10.86 -11.00
CA CYS A 180 13.97 11.44 -10.74
C CYS A 180 12.89 10.37 -10.61
N THR A 181 12.09 10.42 -9.55
CA THR A 181 10.90 9.61 -9.36
C THR A 181 9.68 10.51 -9.37
N TYR A 182 8.65 10.14 -10.12
CA TYR A 182 7.39 10.88 -10.13
C TYR A 182 6.23 9.99 -9.70
N TYR A 183 5.25 10.63 -9.13
CA TYR A 183 3.94 10.07 -8.84
C TYR A 183 2.86 10.98 -9.41
N ASN A 184 1.97 10.41 -10.21
CA ASN A 184 0.75 11.08 -10.67
C ASN A 184 -0.45 10.43 -9.98
N SER A 185 -1.18 11.19 -9.21
CA SER A 185 -2.41 10.73 -8.57
C SER A 185 -3.54 10.56 -9.60
N PRO A 186 -4.56 9.74 -9.31
CA PRO A 186 -5.76 9.64 -10.16
C PRO A 186 -6.51 10.98 -10.32
N ASN A 187 -6.28 11.92 -9.41
CA ASN A 187 -6.91 13.25 -9.40
C ASN A 187 -6.10 14.30 -10.19
N GLY A 188 -4.99 13.89 -10.84
CA GLY A 188 -4.18 14.77 -11.67
C GLY A 188 -3.03 15.49 -10.95
N ASP A 189 -2.84 15.27 -9.64
CA ASP A 189 -1.70 15.82 -8.91
C ASP A 189 -0.43 15.05 -9.26
N SER A 190 0.68 15.76 -9.47
CA SER A 190 1.98 15.16 -9.76
C SER A 190 2.99 15.54 -8.68
N VAL A 191 3.75 14.58 -8.22
CA VAL A 191 4.88 14.80 -7.31
C VAL A 191 6.13 14.25 -7.97
N MET A 192 7.18 15.05 -8.02
CA MET A 192 8.50 14.67 -8.52
C MET A 192 9.50 14.77 -7.37
N VAL A 193 10.34 13.75 -7.21
CA VAL A 193 11.37 13.68 -6.15
C VAL A 193 12.66 13.19 -6.78
N GLY A 194 13.72 13.99 -6.66
CA GLY A 194 15.07 13.68 -7.15
C GLY A 194 15.82 14.93 -7.60
N ASP A 195 17.13 14.82 -7.64
CA ASP A 195 18.01 15.94 -8.01
C ASP A 195 18.02 16.25 -9.52
N GLY A 196 17.37 15.41 -10.33
CA GLY A 196 17.25 15.53 -11.78
C GLY A 196 15.84 15.84 -12.29
N CYS A 197 14.89 16.12 -11.37
CA CYS A 197 13.57 16.59 -11.71
C CYS A 197 13.62 18.11 -11.88
#